data_ab0c261775931f1ae2d8012c300c6746
#
_entry.id   ab0c261775931f1ae2d8012c300c6746
#
_cell.length_a   1.000
_cell.length_b   1.000
_cell.length_c   1.000
_cell.angle_alpha   90.00
_cell.angle_beta   90.00
_cell.angle_gamma   90.00
#
_symmetry.space_group_name_H-M   'P 1'
#
loop_
_entity.id
_entity.type
_entity.pdbx_description
1 polymer ?
#
loop_
_entity_poly.entity_id
_entity_poly.type
_entity_poly.pdbx_seq_one_letter_code
_entity_poly.pdbx_strand_id
1 'polypeptide(L)'
;MHRPRRALRDHKYPALRTKIVVLTGAFAATVFPATATADATDDYPIPHRMIVTTCTAEQILAAARDFEPIYYERYIIDKHNKSPEVQQAAIDNAHYFYSLSPEDRRAYSEQMVTNFADPMTASWPNWAKIFFNNKGVAAKETDNCATYPPDDQSVWDG
;
A
#
# COMPACT_ATOMS: atom_id res chain seq x y z
N MET A 1 -75.83 -51.14 -21.09
CA MET A 1 -74.38 -50.91 -21.28
C MET A 1 -73.67 -50.92 -19.89
N HIS A 2 -73.13 -52.09 -19.50
CA HIS A 2 -72.51 -52.32 -18.23
C HIS A 2 -70.99 -52.20 -18.33
N ARG A 3 -70.31 -51.33 -17.56
CA ARG A 3 -68.90 -51.29 -17.43
C ARG A 3 -68.51 -51.96 -16.07
N PRO A 4 -67.57 -52.94 -16.06
CA PRO A 4 -67.11 -53.54 -14.83
C PRO A 4 -66.05 -52.68 -14.12
N ARG A 5 -66.18 -52.61 -12.78
CA ARG A 5 -65.23 -51.98 -11.88
C ARG A 5 -63.99 -52.90 -11.73
N ARG A 6 -62.81 -52.38 -11.99
CA ARG A 6 -61.52 -53.02 -11.66
C ARG A 6 -61.13 -52.73 -10.22
N ALA A 7 -60.87 -53.83 -9.53
CA ALA A 7 -60.40 -53.84 -8.13
C ALA A 7 -59.00 -53.27 -8.03
N LEU A 8 -58.79 -52.41 -7.02
CA LEU A 8 -57.47 -51.92 -6.62
C LEU A 8 -56.75 -53.05 -5.82
N ARG A 9 -55.54 -53.39 -6.27
CA ARG A 9 -54.64 -54.30 -5.60
C ARG A 9 -53.83 -53.50 -4.58
N ASP A 10 -54.02 -53.82 -3.30
CA ASP A 10 -53.18 -53.34 -2.19
C ASP A 10 -51.77 -53.87 -2.32
N HIS A 11 -50.81 -52.97 -2.61
CA HIS A 11 -49.38 -53.27 -2.51
C HIS A 11 -48.91 -52.85 -1.12
N LYS A 12 -48.70 -53.82 -0.24
CA LYS A 12 -47.94 -53.65 1.02
C LYS A 12 -46.49 -53.42 0.73
N TYR A 13 -45.98 -52.18 0.93
CA TYR A 13 -44.53 -51.92 0.94
C TYR A 13 -43.97 -52.18 2.34
N PRO A 14 -42.88 -52.93 2.51
CA PRO A 14 -42.18 -53.08 3.77
C PRO A 14 -41.43 -51.79 4.12
N ALA A 15 -41.59 -51.34 5.36
CA ALA A 15 -40.92 -50.17 5.91
C ALA A 15 -39.40 -50.40 5.95
N LEU A 16 -38.66 -49.72 5.07
CA LEU A 16 -37.20 -49.67 5.09
C LEU A 16 -36.77 -48.66 6.16
N ARG A 17 -36.26 -49.16 7.29
CA ARG A 17 -35.70 -48.32 8.37
C ARG A 17 -34.34 -47.78 7.87
N THR A 18 -34.34 -46.57 7.29
CA THR A 18 -33.12 -45.86 6.93
C THR A 18 -32.49 -45.30 8.22
N LYS A 19 -31.35 -45.86 8.63
CA LYS A 19 -30.48 -45.25 9.65
C LYS A 19 -29.83 -44.02 9.05
N ILE A 20 -30.26 -42.82 9.47
CA ILE A 20 -29.59 -41.56 9.14
C ILE A 20 -28.32 -41.48 9.98
N VAL A 21 -27.18 -41.69 9.33
CA VAL A 21 -25.87 -41.38 9.91
C VAL A 21 -25.65 -39.87 9.70
N VAL A 22 -25.80 -39.10 10.78
CA VAL A 22 -25.47 -37.69 10.78
C VAL A 22 -23.92 -37.58 10.82
N LEU A 23 -23.30 -37.41 9.66
CA LEU A 23 -21.91 -36.99 9.61
C LEU A 23 -21.85 -35.46 9.91
N THR A 24 -21.47 -35.12 11.14
CA THR A 24 -21.07 -33.77 11.50
C THR A 24 -19.72 -33.47 10.88
N GLY A 25 -19.71 -32.95 9.61
CA GLY A 25 -18.54 -32.41 8.99
C GLY A 25 -18.21 -31.06 9.62
N ALA A 26 -17.12 -31.01 10.40
CA ALA A 26 -16.54 -29.73 10.83
C ALA A 26 -15.98 -29.02 9.60
N PHE A 27 -16.69 -28.01 9.10
CA PHE A 27 -16.13 -27.07 8.11
C PHE A 27 -15.12 -26.18 8.83
N ALA A 28 -13.84 -26.51 8.72
CA ALA A 28 -12.77 -25.57 8.99
C ALA A 28 -12.86 -24.45 7.97
N ALA A 29 -13.41 -23.30 8.37
CA ALA A 29 -13.36 -22.09 7.55
C ALA A 29 -11.89 -21.64 7.50
N THR A 30 -11.20 -21.95 6.40
CA THR A 30 -9.92 -21.36 6.09
C THR A 30 -10.16 -19.89 5.77
N VAL A 31 -9.92 -19.03 6.76
CA VAL A 31 -9.85 -17.58 6.54
C VAL A 31 -8.60 -17.32 5.73
N PHE A 32 -8.75 -17.21 4.41
CA PHE A 32 -7.69 -16.65 3.58
C PHE A 32 -7.57 -15.16 3.94
N PRO A 33 -6.38 -14.67 4.30
CA PRO A 33 -6.20 -13.23 4.40
C PRO A 33 -6.51 -12.66 3.01
N ALA A 34 -7.55 -11.83 2.93
CA ALA A 34 -7.80 -11.05 1.74
C ALA A 34 -6.58 -10.16 1.53
N THR A 35 -5.75 -10.47 0.54
CA THR A 35 -4.75 -9.55 0.06
C THR A 35 -5.54 -8.37 -0.51
N ALA A 36 -5.59 -7.27 0.25
CA ALA A 36 -6.13 -6.03 -0.25
C ALA A 36 -5.32 -5.67 -1.50
N THR A 37 -5.92 -5.84 -2.67
CA THR A 37 -5.38 -5.27 -3.91
C THR A 37 -5.53 -3.77 -3.72
N ALA A 38 -4.39 -3.07 -3.53
CA ALA A 38 -4.38 -1.62 -3.49
C ALA A 38 -5.06 -1.11 -4.77
N ASP A 39 -6.11 -0.31 -4.60
CA ASP A 39 -6.80 0.34 -5.71
C ASP A 39 -5.79 1.29 -6.37
N ALA A 40 -5.85 1.41 -7.71
CA ALA A 40 -4.98 2.34 -8.45
C ALA A 40 -5.13 3.79 -7.96
N THR A 41 -6.28 4.14 -7.37
CA THR A 41 -6.54 5.44 -6.73
C THR A 41 -5.79 5.61 -5.42
N ASP A 42 -5.44 4.53 -4.71
CA ASP A 42 -4.67 4.59 -3.46
C ASP A 42 -3.22 5.03 -3.69
N ASP A 43 -2.71 4.90 -4.92
CA ASP A 43 -1.36 5.28 -5.30
C ASP A 43 -1.28 6.68 -5.93
N TYR A 44 -2.31 7.50 -5.82
CA TYR A 44 -2.31 8.89 -6.26
C TYR A 44 -2.64 9.83 -5.09
N PRO A 45 -1.98 10.98 -4.94
CA PRO A 45 -0.88 11.52 -5.76
C PRO A 45 0.49 10.89 -5.52
N ILE A 46 0.62 10.07 -4.50
CA ILE A 46 1.85 9.35 -4.15
C ILE A 46 1.56 7.87 -3.84
N PRO A 47 2.55 6.97 -4.01
CA PRO A 47 2.36 5.55 -3.72
C PRO A 47 1.85 5.30 -2.30
N HIS A 48 0.85 4.45 -2.16
CA HIS A 48 0.26 4.09 -0.86
C HIS A 48 1.32 3.65 0.16
N ARG A 49 2.37 2.96 -0.28
CA ARG A 49 3.49 2.54 0.56
C ARG A 49 4.20 3.70 1.26
N MET A 50 4.33 4.85 0.59
CA MET A 50 4.90 6.06 1.19
C MET A 50 3.95 6.72 2.20
N ILE A 51 2.64 6.58 1.99
CA ILE A 51 1.63 7.05 2.93
C ILE A 51 1.70 6.26 4.25
N VAL A 52 1.80 4.92 4.18
CA VAL A 52 1.66 4.05 5.36
C VAL A 52 2.98 3.63 6.00
N THR A 53 4.13 3.91 5.38
CA THR A 53 5.43 3.55 5.96
C THR A 53 5.65 4.18 7.33
N THR A 54 6.31 3.44 8.21
CA THR A 54 6.76 3.93 9.54
C THR A 54 8.21 4.41 9.51
N CYS A 55 8.89 4.31 8.37
CA CYS A 55 10.27 4.76 8.24
C CYS A 55 10.37 6.29 8.24
N THR A 56 11.52 6.80 8.69
CA THR A 56 11.88 8.22 8.60
C THR A 56 12.35 8.59 7.19
N ALA A 57 12.50 9.88 6.94
CA ALA A 57 13.07 10.38 5.68
C ALA A 57 14.48 9.84 5.45
N GLU A 58 15.31 9.79 6.50
CA GLU A 58 16.67 9.26 6.46
C GLU A 58 16.70 7.78 6.08
N GLN A 59 15.81 6.99 6.66
CA GLN A 59 15.71 5.57 6.36
C GLN A 59 15.28 5.33 4.90
N ILE A 60 14.36 6.12 4.38
CA ILE A 60 13.94 6.05 2.97
C ILE A 60 15.12 6.43 2.05
N LEU A 61 15.83 7.53 2.35
CA LEU A 61 16.99 7.94 1.56
C LEU A 61 18.14 6.93 1.61
N ALA A 62 18.41 6.34 2.78
CA ALA A 62 19.42 5.30 2.90
C ALA A 62 19.08 4.06 2.06
N ALA A 63 17.81 3.65 2.07
CA ALA A 63 17.33 2.57 1.21
C ALA A 63 17.41 2.97 -0.29
N ALA A 64 17.07 4.22 -0.64
CA ALA A 64 17.23 4.72 -2.00
C ALA A 64 18.70 4.66 -2.46
N ARG A 65 19.64 5.10 -1.62
CA ARG A 65 21.07 5.07 -1.90
C ARG A 65 21.53 3.66 -2.30
N ASP A 66 21.09 2.64 -1.59
CA ASP A 66 21.59 1.27 -1.75
C ASP A 66 20.81 0.48 -2.81
N PHE A 67 19.49 0.71 -2.97
CA PHE A 67 18.63 -0.07 -3.86
C PHE A 67 18.19 0.66 -5.12
N GLU A 68 18.30 2.00 -5.15
CA GLU A 68 17.94 2.85 -6.28
C GLU A 68 18.97 3.97 -6.52
N PRO A 69 20.28 3.64 -6.61
CA PRO A 69 21.37 4.61 -6.60
C PRO A 69 21.25 5.69 -7.69
N ILE A 70 20.72 5.35 -8.87
CA ILE A 70 20.54 6.32 -9.95
C ILE A 70 19.55 7.43 -9.56
N TYR A 71 18.49 7.07 -8.83
CA TYR A 71 17.49 8.05 -8.36
C TYR A 71 18.06 8.87 -7.22
N TYR A 72 18.77 8.23 -6.29
CA TYR A 72 19.43 8.90 -5.17
C TYR A 72 20.48 9.93 -5.66
N GLU A 73 21.38 9.55 -6.57
CA GLU A 73 22.37 10.47 -7.17
C GLU A 73 21.71 11.68 -7.83
N ARG A 74 20.64 11.46 -8.61
CA ARG A 74 19.90 12.56 -9.23
C ARG A 74 19.27 13.49 -8.20
N TYR A 75 18.74 12.93 -7.14
CA TYR A 75 18.20 13.70 -6.05
C TYR A 75 19.28 14.60 -5.40
N ILE A 76 20.44 14.03 -5.06
CA ILE A 76 21.55 14.77 -4.47
C ILE A 76 22.05 15.88 -5.40
N ILE A 77 22.21 15.61 -6.69
CA ILE A 77 22.58 16.62 -7.69
C ILE A 77 21.54 17.74 -7.76
N ASP A 78 20.26 17.40 -7.84
CA ASP A 78 19.18 18.39 -7.91
C ASP A 78 19.12 19.25 -6.64
N LYS A 79 19.33 18.64 -5.47
CA LYS A 79 19.40 19.34 -4.18
C LYS A 79 20.57 20.34 -4.17
N HIS A 80 21.79 19.89 -4.50
CA HIS A 80 22.98 20.74 -4.47
C HIS A 80 22.92 21.89 -5.49
N ASN A 81 22.09 21.79 -6.53
CA ASN A 81 21.84 22.87 -7.49
C ASN A 81 20.86 23.95 -6.97
N LYS A 82 20.38 23.84 -5.71
CA LYS A 82 19.50 24.81 -5.06
C LYS A 82 20.27 25.67 -4.08
N SER A 83 19.69 26.83 -3.73
CA SER A 83 20.25 27.63 -2.65
C SER A 83 20.19 26.88 -1.30
N PRO A 84 21.07 27.19 -0.33
CA PRO A 84 21.06 26.55 0.97
C PRO A 84 19.70 26.59 1.68
N GLU A 85 18.96 27.69 1.52
CA GLU A 85 17.63 27.85 2.11
C GLU A 85 16.62 26.86 1.51
N VAL A 86 16.69 26.65 0.17
CA VAL A 86 15.83 25.68 -0.51
C VAL A 86 16.21 24.26 -0.13
N GLN A 87 17.51 23.98 -0.01
CA GLN A 87 17.98 22.66 0.45
C GLN A 87 17.46 22.34 1.85
N GLN A 88 17.57 23.30 2.79
CA GLN A 88 17.09 23.11 4.16
C GLN A 88 15.56 22.94 4.20
N ALA A 89 14.85 23.81 3.51
CA ALA A 89 13.39 23.71 3.46
C ALA A 89 12.90 22.37 2.91
N ALA A 90 13.65 21.83 2.01
CA ALA A 90 13.37 20.53 1.45
C ALA A 90 13.55 19.42 2.50
N ILE A 91 14.60 19.43 3.30
CA ILE A 91 14.82 18.50 4.43
C ILE A 91 13.68 18.65 5.45
N ASP A 92 13.36 19.90 5.82
CA ASP A 92 12.29 20.20 6.77
C ASP A 92 10.92 19.67 6.30
N ASN A 93 10.62 19.81 4.99
CA ASN A 93 9.39 19.29 4.41
C ASN A 93 9.35 17.75 4.41
N ALA A 94 10.48 17.08 4.17
CA ALA A 94 10.56 15.63 4.27
C ALA A 94 10.33 15.16 5.72
N HIS A 95 10.98 15.78 6.68
CA HIS A 95 10.75 15.50 8.11
C HIS A 95 9.29 15.72 8.50
N TYR A 96 8.72 16.86 8.08
CA TYR A 96 7.30 17.16 8.33
C TYR A 96 6.41 16.07 7.75
N PHE A 97 6.59 15.71 6.48
CA PHE A 97 5.80 14.67 5.82
C PHE A 97 5.85 13.34 6.59
N TYR A 98 7.04 12.86 6.93
CA TYR A 98 7.17 11.57 7.63
C TYR A 98 6.76 11.62 9.10
N SER A 99 6.60 12.81 9.70
CA SER A 99 6.03 12.98 11.04
C SER A 99 4.51 12.88 11.08
N LEU A 100 3.84 13.05 9.93
CA LEU A 100 2.38 13.04 9.84
C LEU A 100 1.79 11.62 9.97
N SER A 101 0.53 11.56 10.39
CA SER A 101 -0.26 10.33 10.29
C SER A 101 -0.48 9.94 8.82
N PRO A 102 -0.79 8.67 8.50
CA PRO A 102 -1.09 8.28 7.12
C PRO A 102 -2.21 9.08 6.47
N GLU A 103 -3.24 9.45 7.22
CA GLU A 103 -4.35 10.27 6.74
C GLU A 103 -3.88 11.70 6.40
N ASP A 104 -3.10 12.32 7.29
CA ASP A 104 -2.55 13.65 7.10
C ASP A 104 -1.51 13.69 5.98
N ARG A 105 -0.70 12.63 5.80
CA ARG A 105 0.23 12.51 4.67
C ARG A 105 -0.52 12.54 3.35
N ARG A 106 -1.65 11.85 3.25
CA ARG A 106 -2.48 11.87 2.04
C ARG A 106 -3.01 13.27 1.77
N ALA A 107 -3.63 13.91 2.77
CA ALA A 107 -4.16 15.25 2.64
C ALA A 107 -3.07 16.27 2.24
N TYR A 108 -1.88 16.19 2.86
CA TYR A 108 -0.75 17.03 2.53
C TYR A 108 -0.27 16.82 1.08
N SER A 109 -0.19 15.57 0.63
CA SER A 109 0.20 15.23 -0.74
C SER A 109 -0.77 15.79 -1.78
N GLU A 110 -2.07 15.74 -1.51
CA GLU A 110 -3.10 16.32 -2.36
C GLU A 110 -2.99 17.84 -2.46
N GLN A 111 -2.69 18.51 -1.35
CA GLN A 111 -2.44 19.95 -1.34
C GLN A 111 -1.22 20.32 -2.19
N MET A 112 -0.14 19.55 -2.10
CA MET A 112 1.10 19.84 -2.83
C MET A 112 0.94 19.73 -4.35
N VAL A 113 0.17 18.78 -4.86
CA VAL A 113 -0.05 18.66 -6.31
C VAL A 113 -0.96 19.77 -6.87
N THR A 114 -1.66 20.51 -6.02
CA THR A 114 -2.53 21.63 -6.42
C THR A 114 -1.88 23.01 -6.26
N ASN A 115 -0.83 23.13 -5.44
CA ASN A 115 -0.20 24.41 -5.12
C ASN A 115 1.14 24.61 -5.85
N PHE A 116 1.10 24.71 -7.19
CA PHE A 116 2.29 24.90 -8.02
C PHE A 116 2.92 26.30 -7.93
N ALA A 117 2.26 27.25 -7.27
CA ALA A 117 2.71 28.64 -7.21
C ALA A 117 3.72 28.91 -6.07
N ASP A 118 3.82 28.02 -5.08
CA ASP A 118 4.77 28.18 -3.99
C ASP A 118 6.17 27.71 -4.43
N PRO A 119 7.20 28.62 -4.41
CA PRO A 119 8.57 28.27 -4.76
C PRO A 119 9.14 27.14 -3.92
N MET A 120 8.67 26.97 -2.68
CA MET A 120 9.12 25.93 -1.76
C MET A 120 8.53 24.58 -2.13
N THR A 121 7.29 24.57 -2.65
CA THR A 121 6.65 23.36 -3.22
C THR A 121 7.05 23.13 -4.67
N ALA A 122 7.43 24.15 -5.42
CA ALA A 122 7.91 23.99 -6.81
C ALA A 122 9.25 23.24 -6.90
N SER A 123 10.08 23.26 -5.85
CA SER A 123 11.27 22.38 -5.75
C SER A 123 10.90 20.94 -5.40
N TRP A 124 9.72 20.70 -4.85
CA TRP A 124 9.19 19.41 -4.46
C TRP A 124 8.98 18.40 -5.61
N PRO A 125 8.58 18.76 -6.85
CA PRO A 125 8.44 17.79 -7.93
C PRO A 125 9.71 16.99 -8.25
N ASN A 126 10.89 17.55 -8.04
CA ASN A 126 12.14 16.81 -8.20
C ASN A 126 12.42 15.85 -7.02
N TRP A 127 11.97 16.21 -5.85
CA TRP A 127 11.92 15.38 -4.67
C TRP A 127 10.91 14.25 -4.80
N ALA A 128 9.73 14.59 -5.29
CA ALA A 128 8.65 13.66 -5.52
C ALA A 128 9.06 12.46 -6.40
N LYS A 129 10.06 12.62 -7.27
CA LYS A 129 10.50 11.51 -8.12
C LYS A 129 11.16 10.38 -7.34
N ILE A 130 11.86 10.68 -6.27
CA ILE A 130 12.43 9.65 -5.38
C ILE A 130 11.40 9.17 -4.39
N PHE A 131 10.74 10.12 -3.70
CA PHE A 131 9.86 9.77 -2.60
C PHE A 131 8.44 9.38 -3.05
N PHE A 132 7.96 9.83 -4.26
CA PHE A 132 6.53 9.83 -4.50
C PHE A 132 6.05 9.36 -5.88
N ASN A 133 6.85 9.38 -6.93
CA ASN A 133 6.32 9.20 -8.29
C ASN A 133 6.56 7.83 -8.93
N ASN A 134 7.37 6.98 -8.33
CA ASN A 134 7.70 5.69 -8.94
C ASN A 134 7.35 4.55 -7.98
N LYS A 135 6.30 3.81 -8.29
CA LYS A 135 5.85 2.66 -7.47
C LYS A 135 6.95 1.62 -7.25
N GLY A 136 7.81 1.39 -8.25
CA GLY A 136 8.91 0.43 -8.15
C GLY A 136 9.99 0.90 -7.19
N VAL A 137 10.36 2.19 -7.26
CA VAL A 137 11.30 2.84 -6.34
C VAL A 137 10.73 2.82 -4.93
N ALA A 138 9.51 3.33 -4.73
CA ALA A 138 8.84 3.33 -3.44
C ALA A 138 8.73 1.93 -2.82
N ALA A 139 8.53 0.88 -3.63
CA ALA A 139 8.48 -0.49 -3.14
C ALA A 139 9.83 -0.92 -2.56
N LYS A 140 10.93 -0.73 -3.29
CA LYS A 140 12.27 -1.12 -2.84
C LYS A 140 12.70 -0.33 -1.60
N GLU A 141 12.41 0.97 -1.58
CA GLU A 141 12.72 1.83 -0.44
C GLU A 141 11.97 1.37 0.81
N THR A 142 10.66 1.22 0.74
CA THR A 142 9.83 0.84 1.88
C THR A 142 10.01 -0.60 2.34
N ASP A 143 10.39 -1.52 1.46
CA ASP A 143 10.68 -2.91 1.83
C ASP A 143 12.01 -3.03 2.60
N ASN A 144 12.94 -2.06 2.48
CA ASN A 144 14.27 -2.12 3.05
C ASN A 144 14.58 -1.06 4.11
N CYS A 145 13.83 0.04 4.18
CA CYS A 145 14.13 1.21 5.01
C CYS A 145 14.32 0.91 6.51
N ALA A 146 13.55 -0.03 7.06
CA ALA A 146 13.60 -0.37 8.48
C ALA A 146 14.97 -0.94 8.94
N THR A 147 15.86 -1.31 8.02
CA THR A 147 17.20 -1.83 8.33
C THR A 147 18.23 -0.73 8.57
N TYR A 148 17.90 0.53 8.26
CA TYR A 148 18.80 1.68 8.40
C TYR A 148 18.53 2.47 9.67
N PRO A 149 19.56 3.21 10.17
CA PRO A 149 19.37 4.13 11.29
C PRO A 149 18.32 5.22 10.96
N PRO A 150 17.44 5.57 11.90
CA PRO A 150 16.36 6.53 11.64
C PRO A 150 16.83 8.00 11.58
N ASP A 151 18.08 8.29 11.93
CA ASP A 151 18.65 9.62 12.12
C ASP A 151 20.01 9.81 11.40
N ASP A 152 20.31 9.00 10.39
CA ASP A 152 21.53 9.12 9.59
C ASP A 152 21.50 10.36 8.69
N GLN A 153 22.03 11.48 9.20
CA GLN A 153 22.06 12.75 8.46
C GLN A 153 22.98 12.73 7.23
N SER A 154 23.92 11.77 7.13
CA SER A 154 24.83 11.68 5.98
C SER A 154 24.11 11.39 4.65
N VAL A 155 22.91 10.86 4.71
CA VAL A 155 22.10 10.56 3.50
C VAL A 155 21.64 11.82 2.75
N TRP A 156 21.74 12.99 3.39
CA TRP A 156 21.36 14.26 2.77
C TRP A 156 22.46 14.88 1.92
N ASP A 157 23.71 14.47 2.08
CA ASP A 157 24.87 15.09 1.44
C ASP A 157 25.45 14.26 0.27
N GLY A 158 25.13 12.97 0.19
CA GLY A 158 25.55 12.07 -0.87
C GLY A 158 26.83 11.32 -0.61
#